data_3e29feddd96d533d9c80ddad68507738
#
_entry.id   3e29feddd96d533d9c80ddad68507738
#
_cell.length_a   1.000
_cell.length_b   1.000
_cell.length_c   1.000
_cell.angle_alpha   90.00
_cell.angle_beta   90.00
_cell.angle_gamma   90.00
#
_symmetry.space_group_name_H-M   'P 1'
#
loop_
_entity.id
_entity.type
_entity.pdbx_description
1 polymer ?
#
loop_
_entity_poly.entity_id
_entity_poly.type
_entity_poly.pdbx_seq_one_letter_code
_entity_poly.pdbx_strand_id
1 'polypeptide(L)'
;MAGIFVACWLAGPAAAGEAATGQEPAAAKAFDVKATFRNICGFCHEGYGRHGGKGPQLMDNPNSDDFLFNRIKNGMPGRMAAFCGAFTDDQIRLIVKFVRNLKPGEEPQNP
;
A
#
# COMPACT_ATOMS: atom_id res chain seq x y z
N MET A 1 14.85 19.48 -18.25
CA MET A 1 13.63 19.11 -17.52
C MET A 1 14.06 18.62 -16.14
N ALA A 2 13.83 19.42 -15.13
CA ALA A 2 14.16 19.04 -13.77
C ALA A 2 13.11 18.02 -13.30
N GLY A 3 13.50 16.77 -13.26
CA GLY A 3 12.70 15.74 -12.61
C GLY A 3 12.68 16.02 -11.10
N ILE A 4 11.53 16.38 -10.59
CA ILE A 4 11.34 16.45 -9.16
C ILE A 4 11.34 15.02 -8.66
N PHE A 5 12.51 14.54 -8.23
CA PHE A 5 12.58 13.35 -7.42
C PHE A 5 11.96 13.71 -6.07
N VAL A 6 10.70 13.37 -5.89
CA VAL A 6 10.14 13.32 -4.56
C VAL A 6 10.81 12.11 -3.90
N ALA A 7 11.97 12.33 -3.35
CA ALA A 7 12.58 11.36 -2.48
C ALA A 7 11.64 11.14 -1.30
N CYS A 8 11.24 9.90 -1.06
CA CYS A 8 10.63 9.52 0.19
C CYS A 8 11.71 9.66 1.28
N TRP A 9 11.93 10.87 1.74
CA TRP A 9 12.81 11.12 2.86
C TRP A 9 12.22 10.44 4.07
N LEU A 10 12.97 9.50 4.59
CA LEU A 10 12.76 9.03 5.95
C LEU A 10 12.93 10.25 6.84
N ALA A 11 11.84 10.84 7.24
CA ALA A 11 11.86 11.69 8.40
C ALA A 11 12.44 10.80 9.50
N GLY A 12 13.60 11.15 9.97
CA GLY A 12 14.25 10.40 11.04
C GLY A 12 13.28 10.18 12.19
N PRO A 13 13.51 9.18 13.02
CA PRO A 13 12.65 8.88 14.14
C PRO A 13 12.69 10.00 15.15
N ALA A 14 11.99 11.06 14.84
CA ALA A 14 11.73 12.07 15.82
C ALA A 14 10.77 11.45 16.83
N ALA A 15 11.16 11.48 18.07
CA ALA A 15 10.32 11.16 19.20
C ALA A 15 9.84 9.70 19.29
N ALA A 16 10.73 8.78 19.09
CA ALA A 16 10.45 7.36 19.35
C ALA A 16 10.05 7.07 20.81
N GLY A 17 10.18 8.03 21.71
CA GLY A 17 9.93 7.81 23.14
C GLY A 17 8.45 7.73 23.52
N GLU A 18 7.56 8.27 22.75
CA GLU A 18 6.15 8.35 23.13
C GLU A 18 5.33 7.15 22.72
N ALA A 19 5.90 6.26 21.96
CA ALA A 19 5.21 5.06 21.53
C ALA A 19 5.06 3.99 22.62
N ALA A 20 5.57 4.25 23.81
CA ALA A 20 5.69 3.25 24.87
C ALA A 20 4.40 2.96 25.63
N THR A 21 3.26 3.47 25.23
CA THR A 21 2.01 3.30 25.97
C THR A 21 1.24 2.02 25.69
N GLY A 22 1.79 1.10 24.90
CA GLY A 22 1.14 -0.19 24.61
C GLY A 22 -0.18 -0.09 23.86
N GLN A 23 -0.57 1.09 23.45
CA GLN A 23 -1.75 1.28 22.61
C GLN A 23 -1.36 1.16 21.15
N GLU A 24 -2.06 0.30 20.41
CA GLU A 24 -1.98 0.36 18.97
C GLU A 24 -2.26 1.79 18.52
N PRO A 25 -1.44 2.33 17.61
CA PRO A 25 -1.72 3.65 17.06
C PRO A 25 -3.17 3.68 16.58
N ALA A 26 -3.94 4.67 16.99
CA ALA A 26 -5.32 4.83 16.56
C ALA A 26 -5.44 4.81 15.03
N ALA A 27 -4.41 5.25 14.32
CA ALA A 27 -4.32 5.21 12.87
C ALA A 27 -4.29 3.77 12.31
N ALA A 28 -3.59 2.83 12.97
CA ALA A 28 -3.57 1.43 12.52
C ALA A 28 -4.91 0.75 12.75
N LYS A 29 -5.59 1.08 13.86
CA LYS A 29 -6.91 0.55 14.18
C LYS A 29 -8.01 1.11 13.30
N ALA A 30 -7.85 2.34 12.81
CA ALA A 30 -8.78 3.02 11.91
C ALA A 30 -8.48 2.78 10.43
N PHE A 31 -7.37 2.11 10.10
CA PHE A 31 -6.95 1.88 8.73
C PHE A 31 -7.69 0.69 8.13
N ASP A 32 -8.71 1.00 7.32
CA ASP A 32 -9.43 0.00 6.55
C ASP A 32 -8.67 -0.27 5.25
N VAL A 33 -7.86 -1.31 5.25
CA VAL A 33 -7.03 -1.68 4.09
C VAL A 33 -7.87 -2.01 2.86
N LYS A 34 -9.02 -2.64 3.05
CA LYS A 34 -9.91 -3.03 1.95
C LYS A 34 -10.56 -1.81 1.30
N ALA A 35 -11.10 -0.90 2.09
CA ALA A 35 -11.67 0.35 1.60
C ALA A 35 -10.58 1.23 0.95
N THR A 36 -9.41 1.30 1.54
CA THR A 36 -8.26 2.02 1.00
C THR A 36 -7.86 1.45 -0.36
N PHE A 37 -7.75 0.14 -0.46
CA PHE A 37 -7.42 -0.52 -1.72
C PHE A 37 -8.47 -0.21 -2.79
N ARG A 38 -9.74 -0.38 -2.47
CA ARG A 38 -10.84 -0.10 -3.40
C ARG A 38 -10.81 1.34 -3.92
N ASN A 39 -10.62 2.29 -3.03
CA ASN A 39 -10.76 3.71 -3.36
C ASN A 39 -9.52 4.32 -4.03
N ILE A 40 -8.35 3.74 -3.82
CA ILE A 40 -7.07 4.28 -4.29
C ILE A 40 -6.41 3.32 -5.28
N CYS A 41 -6.10 2.11 -4.87
CA CYS A 41 -5.37 1.14 -5.69
C CYS A 41 -6.24 0.57 -6.82
N GLY A 42 -7.54 0.47 -6.58
CA GLY A 42 -8.50 -0.11 -7.50
C GLY A 42 -8.66 0.64 -8.83
N PHE A 43 -8.20 1.87 -8.93
CA PHE A 43 -8.18 2.59 -10.22
C PHE A 43 -7.31 1.90 -11.27
N CYS A 44 -6.26 1.23 -10.83
CA CYS A 44 -5.29 0.57 -11.70
C CYS A 44 -5.27 -0.94 -11.50
N HIS A 45 -5.58 -1.41 -10.30
CA HIS A 45 -5.57 -2.82 -9.91
C HIS A 45 -7.00 -3.30 -9.68
N GLU A 46 -7.64 -3.72 -10.75
CA GLU A 46 -9.07 -4.07 -10.76
C GLU A 46 -9.37 -5.32 -9.92
N GLY A 47 -10.62 -5.46 -9.51
CA GLY A 47 -11.06 -6.61 -8.73
C GLY A 47 -10.30 -6.78 -7.43
N TYR A 48 -9.98 -5.68 -6.75
CA TYR A 48 -9.12 -5.67 -5.56
C TYR A 48 -7.74 -6.31 -5.81
N GLY A 49 -7.21 -6.16 -7.01
CA GLY A 49 -5.91 -6.72 -7.39
C GLY A 49 -6.00 -8.13 -7.99
N ARG A 50 -7.20 -8.67 -8.18
CA ARG A 50 -7.38 -10.00 -8.79
C ARG A 50 -7.22 -9.99 -10.28
N HIS A 51 -7.46 -8.85 -10.90
CA HIS A 51 -7.39 -8.68 -12.34
C HIS A 51 -6.37 -7.61 -12.73
N GLY A 52 -5.81 -7.76 -13.91
CA GLY A 52 -5.03 -6.71 -14.53
C GLY A 52 -5.95 -5.59 -15.04
N GLY A 53 -5.43 -4.39 -15.07
CA GLY A 53 -6.08 -3.21 -15.62
C GLY A 53 -5.00 -2.27 -16.11
N LYS A 54 -5.04 -1.00 -15.71
CA LYS A 54 -3.92 -0.07 -15.97
C LYS A 54 -2.64 -0.53 -15.27
N GLY A 55 -2.78 -1.19 -14.12
CA GLY A 55 -1.69 -1.88 -13.43
C GLY A 55 -1.80 -3.40 -13.58
N PRO A 56 -0.76 -4.15 -13.19
CA PRO A 56 -0.77 -5.61 -13.29
C PRO A 56 -1.68 -6.23 -12.24
N GLN A 57 -2.07 -7.48 -12.49
CA GLN A 57 -2.67 -8.33 -11.48
C GLN A 57 -1.74 -8.46 -10.29
N LEU A 58 -2.28 -8.35 -9.09
CA LEU A 58 -1.52 -8.47 -7.84
C LEU A 58 -1.69 -9.83 -7.16
N MET A 59 -2.83 -10.46 -7.36
CA MET A 59 -3.06 -11.83 -6.86
C MET A 59 -2.02 -12.78 -7.47
N ASP A 60 -1.47 -13.67 -6.65
CA ASP A 60 -0.43 -14.62 -7.04
C ASP A 60 0.86 -13.95 -7.57
N ASN A 61 1.15 -12.76 -7.11
CA ASN A 61 2.35 -12.03 -7.51
C ASN A 61 3.61 -12.77 -7.04
N PRO A 62 4.56 -13.10 -7.95
CA PRO A 62 5.75 -13.87 -7.60
C PRO A 62 6.82 -13.06 -6.89
N ASN A 63 6.69 -11.74 -6.83
CA ASN A 63 7.69 -10.90 -6.20
C ASN A 63 7.63 -11.01 -4.67
N SER A 64 8.74 -10.72 -4.01
CA SER A 64 8.83 -10.74 -2.55
C SER A 64 7.98 -9.65 -1.89
N ASP A 65 7.70 -9.82 -0.60
CA ASP A 65 7.01 -8.80 0.19
C ASP A 65 7.79 -7.49 0.23
N ASP A 66 9.11 -7.56 0.32
CA ASP A 66 9.98 -6.38 0.28
C ASP A 66 9.89 -5.66 -1.06
N PHE A 67 9.80 -6.39 -2.15
CA PHE A 67 9.59 -5.80 -3.48
C PHE A 67 8.25 -5.06 -3.52
N LEU A 68 7.18 -5.69 -3.07
CA LEU A 68 5.85 -5.09 -3.05
C LEU A 68 5.81 -3.86 -2.13
N PHE A 69 6.39 -3.96 -0.95
CA PHE A 69 6.52 -2.86 -0.01
C PHE A 69 7.21 -1.66 -0.65
N ASN A 70 8.38 -1.89 -1.23
CA ASN A 70 9.15 -0.83 -1.87
C ASN A 70 8.45 -0.23 -3.09
N ARG A 71 7.74 -1.06 -3.85
CA ARG A 71 6.95 -0.60 -4.99
C ARG A 71 5.82 0.34 -4.56
N ILE A 72 5.09 0.01 -3.50
CA ILE A 72 4.03 0.87 -2.98
C ILE A 72 4.63 2.15 -2.40
N LYS A 73 5.68 2.02 -1.61
CA LYS A 73 6.33 3.15 -0.95
C LYS A 73 6.89 4.16 -1.94
N ASN A 74 7.62 3.68 -2.93
CA ASN A 74 8.38 4.52 -3.86
C ASN A 74 7.69 4.71 -5.21
N GLY A 75 6.69 3.90 -5.51
CA GLY A 75 5.98 3.95 -6.78
C GLY A 75 6.83 3.53 -7.98
N MET A 76 6.31 3.83 -9.16
CA MET A 76 7.01 3.69 -10.43
C MET A 76 6.74 4.96 -11.24
N PRO A 77 7.74 5.79 -11.53
CA PRO A 77 7.54 7.06 -12.23
C PRO A 77 6.74 6.90 -13.51
N GLY A 78 5.72 7.73 -13.66
CA GLY A 78 4.83 7.71 -14.82
C GLY A 78 3.82 6.57 -14.88
N ARG A 79 3.86 5.61 -13.95
CA ARG A 79 2.97 4.44 -13.94
C ARG A 79 2.23 4.25 -12.63
N MET A 80 2.91 4.37 -11.53
CA MET A 80 2.34 4.19 -10.19
C MET A 80 2.86 5.28 -9.25
N ALA A 81 1.97 5.93 -8.56
CA ALA A 81 2.33 6.96 -7.58
C ALA A 81 3.11 6.35 -6.40
N ALA A 82 3.97 7.16 -5.80
CA ALA A 82 4.63 6.83 -4.54
C ALA A 82 3.70 7.15 -3.36
N PHE A 83 3.56 6.21 -2.44
CA PHE A 83 2.63 6.36 -1.31
C PHE A 83 3.33 6.62 0.03
N CYS A 84 4.64 6.86 0.03
CA CYS A 84 5.39 7.16 1.26
C CYS A 84 4.91 8.40 2.01
N GLY A 85 4.29 9.35 1.34
CA GLY A 85 3.69 10.53 1.95
C GLY A 85 2.23 10.34 2.38
N ALA A 86 1.56 9.32 1.88
CA ALA A 86 0.15 9.05 2.15
C ALA A 86 -0.05 7.96 3.21
N PHE A 87 0.85 6.99 3.28
CA PHE A 87 0.76 5.85 4.19
C PHE A 87 2.03 5.69 4.99
N THR A 88 1.87 5.26 6.24
CA THR A 88 3.00 4.81 7.07
C THR A 88 3.53 3.47 6.56
N ASP A 89 4.75 3.12 6.97
CA ASP A 89 5.33 1.83 6.63
C ASP A 89 4.46 0.67 7.12
N ASP A 90 3.87 0.78 8.31
CA ASP A 90 2.97 -0.25 8.84
C ASP A 90 1.69 -0.37 8.01
N GLN A 91 1.13 0.73 7.56
CA GLN A 91 -0.03 0.71 6.66
C GLN A 91 0.32 0.06 5.32
N ILE A 92 1.50 0.35 4.77
CA ILE A 92 1.98 -0.29 3.54
C ILE A 92 2.14 -1.80 3.74
N ARG A 93 2.66 -2.24 4.88
CA ARG A 93 2.75 -3.66 5.21
C ARG A 93 1.39 -4.34 5.29
N LEU A 94 0.38 -3.64 5.81
CA LEU A 94 -1.00 -4.14 5.80
C LEU A 94 -1.54 -4.28 4.37
N ILE A 95 -1.22 -3.36 3.49
CA ILE A 95 -1.58 -3.46 2.07
C ILE A 95 -0.90 -4.67 1.42
N VAL A 96 0.39 -4.86 1.67
CA VAL A 96 1.12 -6.05 1.16
C VAL A 96 0.47 -7.33 1.66
N LYS A 97 0.15 -7.41 2.94
CA LYS A 97 -0.54 -8.56 3.53
C LYS A 97 -1.90 -8.80 2.88
N PHE A 98 -2.66 -7.75 2.62
CA PHE A 98 -3.93 -7.85 1.91
C PHE A 98 -3.75 -8.47 0.53
N VAL A 99 -2.77 -8.00 -0.24
CA VAL A 99 -2.45 -8.53 -1.57
C VAL A 99 -2.07 -10.00 -1.50
N ARG A 100 -1.26 -10.39 -0.51
CA ARG A 100 -0.83 -11.79 -0.34
C ARG A 100 -1.98 -12.73 0.00
N ASN A 101 -3.02 -12.24 0.63
CA ASN A 101 -4.18 -13.02 1.04
C ASN A 101 -5.31 -13.05 0.01
N LEU A 102 -5.12 -12.44 -1.16
CA LEU A 102 -6.11 -12.48 -2.24
C LEU A 102 -6.32 -13.90 -2.73
N LYS A 103 -7.59 -14.28 -2.90
CA LYS A 103 -8.00 -15.59 -3.39
C LYS A 103 -8.95 -15.44 -4.55
N PRO A 104 -8.94 -16.37 -5.52
CA PRO A 104 -9.88 -16.35 -6.63
C PRO A 104 -11.32 -16.45 -6.12
N GLY A 105 -12.23 -15.75 -6.77
CA GLY A 105 -13.66 -15.85 -6.49
C GLY A 105 -14.16 -15.16 -5.23
N GLU A 106 -13.28 -14.59 -4.44
CA GLU A 106 -13.65 -13.82 -3.25
C GLU A 106 -13.75 -12.31 -3.55
N GLU A 107 -14.31 -11.97 -4.68
CA GLU A 107 -14.58 -10.56 -4.94
C GLU A 107 -15.67 -10.07 -3.99
N PRO A 108 -15.37 -9.04 -3.18
CA PRO A 108 -16.42 -8.43 -2.40
C PRO A 108 -17.48 -7.90 -3.37
N GLN A 109 -18.68 -8.35 -3.20
CA GLN A 109 -19.80 -7.79 -3.94
C GLN A 109 -19.76 -6.28 -3.76
N ASN A 110 -19.73 -5.57 -4.86
CA ASN A 110 -19.84 -4.12 -4.83
C ASN A 110 -21.15 -3.77 -4.11
N PRO A 111 -21.10 -2.92 -3.09
CA PRO A 111 -22.35 -2.51 -2.43
C PRO A 111 -23.25 -1.76 -3.41
#